data_34adcc1657038f4715779ca7db384293
#
_entry.id   34adcc1657038f4715779ca7db384293
#
_cell.length_a   1.000
_cell.length_b   1.000
_cell.length_c   1.000
_cell.angle_alpha   90.00
_cell.angle_beta   90.00
_cell.angle_gamma   90.00
#
_symmetry.space_group_name_H-M   'P 1'
#
loop_
_entity.id
_entity.type
_entity.pdbx_description
1 polymer ?
#
loop_
_entity_poly.entity_id
_entity_poly.type
_entity_poly.pdbx_seq_one_letter_code
_entity_poly.pdbx_strand_id
1 'polypeptide(L)'
;MKRKTLLKLTACGLVGALTIGNFTVAAYATPTAGVASLASDIATTSSAPTAGFSLALSEVAEKVEDEATVASAQPEVKEVEAPVVKSEYEDKAVAVVDDYVNVRKKPTTDSKAVGKLYKNNVGTVIGEKDGWYKIKSGSVTGYVKSEFVSIGDEKKLKKAGRRVALVETETLKVRKGASQKAEVITLVPEGDDLTVLDESKDGWAKVSVDEGKGYVSTDYVTLSTEYTYAESA
;
A
#
# COMPACT_ATOMS: atom_id res chain seq x y z
N MET A 1 -14.92 34.35 10.57
CA MET A 1 -13.97 35.33 9.97
C MET A 1 -12.70 34.58 9.57
N LYS A 2 -12.55 34.30 8.29
CA LYS A 2 -11.38 33.55 7.76
C LYS A 2 -10.26 34.55 7.47
N ARG A 3 -9.13 34.43 8.15
CA ARG A 3 -7.93 35.23 7.87
C ARG A 3 -7.22 34.64 6.65
N LYS A 4 -7.25 35.34 5.55
CA LYS A 4 -6.44 35.05 4.37
C LYS A 4 -5.00 35.49 4.63
N THR A 5 -4.08 34.57 4.70
CA THR A 5 -2.64 34.86 4.77
C THR A 5 -2.12 35.09 3.36
N LEU A 6 -1.78 36.33 3.06
CA LEU A 6 -1.20 36.73 1.79
C LEU A 6 0.29 36.39 1.82
N LEU A 7 0.74 35.46 1.01
CA LEU A 7 2.17 35.14 0.84
C LEU A 7 2.73 36.11 -0.22
N LYS A 8 3.68 36.94 0.19
CA LYS A 8 4.42 37.86 -0.70
C LYS A 8 5.43 37.06 -1.52
N LEU A 9 5.29 37.08 -2.84
CA LEU A 9 6.36 36.69 -3.76
C LEU A 9 7.51 37.70 -3.69
N THR A 10 8.68 37.24 -3.31
CA THR A 10 9.93 37.97 -3.51
C THR A 10 10.62 37.36 -4.73
N ALA A 11 10.58 38.05 -5.83
CA ALA A 11 11.35 37.74 -7.02
C ALA A 11 12.83 38.06 -6.75
N CYS A 12 13.70 37.07 -6.83
CA CYS A 12 15.14 37.25 -6.90
C CYS A 12 15.64 36.65 -8.21
N GLY A 13 15.94 37.50 -9.15
CA GLY A 13 16.54 37.16 -10.41
C GLY A 13 18.00 36.74 -10.24
N LEU A 14 18.38 35.66 -10.88
CA LEU A 14 19.78 35.35 -11.12
C LEU A 14 19.93 34.88 -12.57
N VAL A 15 20.58 35.78 -13.32
CA VAL A 15 21.08 35.53 -14.67
C VAL A 15 22.28 34.61 -14.56
N GLY A 16 22.25 33.47 -15.14
CA GLY A 16 23.36 32.51 -15.23
C GLY A 16 23.49 31.95 -16.64
N ALA A 17 24.65 32.16 -17.21
CA ALA A 17 25.04 32.05 -18.60
C ALA A 17 24.87 30.65 -19.22
N LEU A 18 24.51 30.66 -20.51
CA LEU A 18 24.54 29.57 -21.49
C LEU A 18 25.94 29.00 -21.63
N THR A 19 26.03 27.67 -21.55
CA THR A 19 27.10 26.90 -22.25
C THR A 19 26.46 25.86 -23.17
N ILE A 20 26.65 26.09 -24.45
CA ILE A 20 26.23 25.23 -25.54
C ILE A 20 27.21 24.06 -25.60
N GLY A 21 26.74 22.87 -25.26
CA GLY A 21 27.42 21.59 -25.48
C GLY A 21 26.77 20.85 -26.65
N ASN A 22 27.51 20.74 -27.77
CA ASN A 22 27.14 19.99 -28.93
C ASN A 22 27.05 18.50 -28.59
N PHE A 23 25.86 17.89 -28.70
CA PHE A 23 25.72 16.44 -28.81
C PHE A 23 25.21 16.09 -30.20
N THR A 24 26.08 15.40 -30.93
CA THR A 24 25.83 14.82 -32.23
C THR A 24 24.78 13.73 -32.16
N VAL A 25 23.71 13.90 -32.93
CA VAL A 25 22.67 12.90 -33.13
C VAL A 25 23.22 11.82 -34.05
N ALA A 26 23.39 10.61 -33.54
CA ALA A 26 23.63 9.43 -34.39
C ALA A 26 22.28 8.84 -34.80
N ALA A 27 21.94 9.01 -36.05
CA ALA A 27 20.81 8.36 -36.70
C ALA A 27 21.13 6.87 -36.88
N TYR A 28 20.31 6.01 -36.28
CA TYR A 28 20.32 4.59 -36.65
C TYR A 28 19.17 4.32 -37.61
N ALA A 29 19.56 3.97 -38.83
CA ALA A 29 18.70 3.58 -39.89
C ALA A 29 18.00 2.24 -39.60
N THR A 30 16.73 2.18 -39.89
CA THR A 30 15.92 0.96 -40.00
C THR A 30 16.26 0.21 -41.29
N PRO A 31 16.39 -1.11 -41.30
CA PRO A 31 16.24 -1.87 -42.54
C PRO A 31 14.81 -2.44 -42.63
N THR A 32 14.10 -1.95 -43.62
CA THR A 32 12.91 -2.58 -44.20
C THR A 32 13.39 -3.58 -45.28
N ALA A 33 12.99 -4.82 -45.16
CA ALA A 33 12.79 -5.78 -46.27
C ALA A 33 12.16 -7.02 -45.62
N GLY A 34 11.02 -7.50 -45.95
CA GLY A 34 10.45 -7.66 -47.28
C GLY A 34 10.33 -9.13 -47.59
N VAL A 35 9.09 -9.55 -47.71
CA VAL A 35 8.52 -10.61 -48.52
C VAL A 35 8.80 -12.09 -48.22
N ALA A 36 7.80 -12.79 -48.21
CA ALA A 36 7.08 -13.73 -49.08
C ALA A 36 6.87 -15.07 -48.39
N SER A 37 5.62 -15.34 -48.09
CA SER A 37 4.80 -16.38 -48.69
C SER A 37 5.53 -17.60 -49.23
N LEU A 38 5.28 -18.76 -48.65
CA LEU A 38 5.01 -20.01 -49.36
C LEU A 38 4.22 -20.96 -48.44
N ALA A 39 2.99 -21.19 -48.86
CA ALA A 39 2.18 -22.30 -48.43
C ALA A 39 2.70 -23.59 -49.07
N SER A 40 2.58 -24.71 -48.39
CA SER A 40 2.18 -26.00 -48.97
C SER A 40 2.27 -27.10 -47.92
N ASP A 41 1.12 -27.62 -47.65
CA ASP A 41 0.71 -29.00 -47.51
C ASP A 41 1.81 -30.06 -47.34
N ILE A 42 1.62 -30.97 -46.43
CA ILE A 42 1.38 -32.39 -46.73
C ILE A 42 0.92 -33.08 -45.42
N ALA A 43 -0.20 -33.72 -45.59
CA ALA A 43 -0.83 -34.64 -44.65
C ALA A 43 -0.09 -35.98 -44.54
N THR A 44 -0.54 -36.71 -43.57
CA THR A 44 -0.68 -38.18 -43.49
C THR A 44 0.33 -38.98 -42.66
N THR A 45 -0.32 -39.58 -41.74
CA THR A 45 -0.33 -41.03 -41.37
C THR A 45 0.68 -41.53 -40.34
N SER A 46 0.07 -41.93 -39.26
CA SER A 46 -0.07 -43.32 -38.86
C SER A 46 0.97 -43.91 -37.93
N SER A 47 0.39 -44.50 -36.90
CA SER A 47 0.71 -45.71 -36.17
C SER A 47 1.65 -45.63 -34.96
N ALA A 48 1.01 -45.94 -33.86
CA ALA A 48 1.61 -46.51 -32.66
C ALA A 48 2.27 -47.86 -32.96
N PRO A 49 3.17 -48.34 -32.13
CA PRO A 49 2.71 -49.45 -31.31
C PRO A 49 3.14 -49.39 -29.83
N THR A 50 2.25 -49.90 -29.08
CA THR A 50 2.26 -50.47 -27.75
C THR A 50 3.31 -51.56 -27.56
N ALA A 51 4.08 -51.51 -26.49
CA ALA A 51 4.64 -52.65 -25.78
C ALA A 51 5.12 -52.13 -24.43
N GLY A 52 4.63 -52.42 -23.31
CA GLY A 52 4.20 -53.70 -22.76
C GLY A 52 5.40 -54.44 -22.14
N PHE A 53 5.75 -54.10 -20.86
CA PHE A 53 6.46 -55.05 -20.04
C PHE A 53 5.92 -54.97 -18.59
N SER A 54 5.18 -56.05 -18.29
CA SER A 54 4.77 -56.49 -16.99
C SER A 54 5.83 -57.41 -16.37
N LEU A 55 5.88 -57.39 -15.04
CA LEU A 55 6.21 -58.51 -14.15
C LEU A 55 7.71 -58.87 -13.97
N ALA A 56 8.17 -58.73 -12.74
CA ALA A 56 8.53 -59.91 -11.95
C ALA A 56 8.62 -59.58 -10.45
N LEU A 57 7.76 -60.23 -9.73
CA LEU A 57 7.74 -60.47 -8.30
C LEU A 57 8.80 -61.54 -7.94
N SER A 58 9.56 -61.34 -6.86
CA SER A 58 10.21 -62.36 -6.03
C SER A 58 10.76 -61.67 -4.80
N GLU A 59 10.15 -61.70 -3.74
CA GLU A 59 10.14 -62.57 -2.56
C GLU A 59 11.48 -63.28 -2.24
N VAL A 60 12.20 -62.75 -1.21
CA VAL A 60 12.89 -63.58 -0.23
C VAL A 60 12.87 -62.84 1.10
N ALA A 61 12.22 -63.44 2.08
CA ALA A 61 12.34 -63.15 3.49
C ALA A 61 13.62 -63.83 4.05
N GLU A 62 14.28 -63.24 5.00
CA GLU A 62 14.62 -63.82 6.29
C GLU A 62 15.76 -63.06 6.98
N LYS A 63 15.40 -62.42 8.12
CA LYS A 63 15.98 -62.51 9.45
C LYS A 63 17.50 -62.33 9.60
N VAL A 64 17.90 -61.34 10.40
CA VAL A 64 18.72 -61.48 11.66
C VAL A 64 18.66 -60.17 12.43
N GLU A 65 18.35 -60.28 13.73
CA GLU A 65 18.52 -59.28 14.79
C GLU A 65 19.96 -58.90 14.99
N ASP A 66 20.31 -57.63 15.24
CA ASP A 66 20.91 -57.20 16.50
C ASP A 66 21.22 -55.68 16.52
N GLU A 67 21.15 -55.15 17.70
CA GLU A 67 21.34 -53.81 18.23
C GLU A 67 22.39 -52.93 17.55
N ALA A 68 22.03 -51.65 17.32
CA ALA A 68 22.81 -50.51 17.73
C ALA A 68 22.00 -49.20 17.59
N THR A 69 21.76 -48.58 18.70
CA THR A 69 21.27 -47.23 18.95
C THR A 69 22.09 -46.19 18.19
N VAL A 70 21.50 -45.52 17.21
CA VAL A 70 22.02 -44.24 16.72
C VAL A 70 20.83 -43.31 16.50
N ALA A 71 20.92 -42.20 17.22
CA ALA A 71 19.96 -41.08 17.21
C ALA A 71 19.65 -40.62 15.79
N SER A 72 18.41 -40.79 15.39
CA SER A 72 17.85 -40.16 14.20
C SER A 72 17.64 -38.67 14.46
N ALA A 73 18.59 -37.85 14.07
CA ALA A 73 18.36 -36.43 13.92
C ALA A 73 17.52 -36.24 12.65
N GLN A 74 16.23 -36.09 12.84
CA GLN A 74 15.36 -35.52 11.80
C GLN A 74 15.85 -34.08 11.50
N PRO A 75 16.06 -33.70 10.24
CA PRO A 75 16.20 -32.29 9.92
C PRO A 75 14.82 -31.65 10.16
N GLU A 76 14.78 -30.82 11.18
CA GLU A 76 13.68 -29.89 11.45
C GLU A 76 13.53 -29.00 10.20
N VAL A 77 12.53 -29.32 9.38
CA VAL A 77 12.10 -28.44 8.29
C VAL A 77 11.54 -27.21 9.00
N LYS A 78 12.35 -26.18 9.12
CA LYS A 78 11.86 -24.85 9.45
C LYS A 78 10.88 -24.48 8.33
N GLU A 79 9.61 -24.62 8.66
CA GLU A 79 8.51 -24.02 7.90
C GLU A 79 8.85 -22.53 7.78
N VAL A 80 9.25 -22.11 6.58
CA VAL A 80 9.45 -20.72 6.26
C VAL A 80 8.05 -20.14 6.24
N GLU A 81 7.62 -19.57 7.37
CA GLU A 81 6.41 -18.78 7.42
C GLU A 81 6.50 -17.73 6.31
N ALA A 82 5.60 -17.84 5.34
CA ALA A 82 5.40 -16.81 4.34
C ALA A 82 5.21 -15.47 5.07
N PRO A 83 5.79 -14.35 4.61
CA PRO A 83 5.63 -13.08 5.26
C PRO A 83 4.14 -12.78 5.39
N VAL A 84 3.64 -12.82 6.62
CA VAL A 84 2.28 -12.38 6.94
C VAL A 84 2.23 -10.91 6.59
N VAL A 85 1.58 -10.58 5.49
CA VAL A 85 1.31 -9.19 5.09
C VAL A 85 0.36 -8.64 6.14
N LYS A 86 0.91 -7.98 7.15
CA LYS A 86 0.12 -7.29 8.18
C LYS A 86 -0.76 -6.26 7.51
N SER A 87 -2.05 -6.30 7.78
CA SER A 87 -2.96 -5.25 7.34
C SER A 87 -2.49 -3.91 7.93
N GLU A 88 -2.53 -2.84 7.15
CA GLU A 88 -2.17 -1.48 7.62
C GLU A 88 -3.03 -1.01 8.81
N TYR A 89 -4.12 -1.71 9.12
CA TYR A 89 -5.08 -1.40 10.19
C TYR A 89 -4.84 -2.18 11.48
N GLU A 90 -4.05 -3.25 11.45
CA GLU A 90 -3.94 -4.23 12.55
C GLU A 90 -3.47 -3.60 13.88
N ASP A 91 -2.58 -2.65 13.82
CA ASP A 91 -2.03 -1.94 14.96
C ASP A 91 -2.71 -0.59 15.25
N LYS A 92 -3.73 -0.22 14.50
CA LYS A 92 -4.43 1.05 14.67
C LYS A 92 -5.63 0.92 15.58
N ALA A 93 -5.73 1.84 16.53
CA ALA A 93 -6.86 2.01 17.43
C ALA A 93 -7.62 3.29 17.08
N VAL A 94 -8.92 3.18 16.88
CA VAL A 94 -9.82 4.34 16.69
C VAL A 94 -10.67 4.55 17.93
N ALA A 95 -10.81 5.80 18.37
CA ALA A 95 -11.64 6.16 19.51
C ALA A 95 -13.13 5.99 19.18
N VAL A 96 -13.83 5.20 20.01
CA VAL A 96 -15.26 4.90 19.89
C VAL A 96 -16.04 5.54 21.05
N VAL A 97 -15.82 6.82 21.25
CA VAL A 97 -16.42 7.65 22.31
C VAL A 97 -17.35 8.69 21.68
N ASP A 98 -18.22 9.29 22.48
CA ASP A 98 -19.13 10.34 21.99
C ASP A 98 -18.44 11.69 21.85
N ASP A 99 -17.52 12.02 22.75
CA ASP A 99 -16.73 13.25 22.73
C ASP A 99 -15.24 12.92 22.74
N TYR A 100 -14.62 12.70 23.91
CA TYR A 100 -13.21 12.35 24.02
C TYR A 100 -12.94 11.38 25.18
N VAL A 101 -11.76 10.74 25.13
CA VAL A 101 -11.18 9.98 26.23
C VAL A 101 -9.80 10.53 26.57
N ASN A 102 -9.46 10.55 27.87
CA ASN A 102 -8.15 10.99 28.32
C ASN A 102 -7.09 9.93 27.99
N VAL A 103 -6.02 10.36 27.36
CA VAL A 103 -4.76 9.59 27.24
C VAL A 103 -3.95 9.86 28.50
N ARG A 104 -3.57 8.79 29.22
CA ARG A 104 -2.97 8.91 30.56
C ARG A 104 -1.51 8.45 30.58
N LYS A 105 -0.73 9.01 31.50
CA LYS A 105 0.70 8.64 31.65
C LYS A 105 0.93 7.20 32.12
N LYS A 106 -0.01 6.65 32.92
CA LYS A 106 0.02 5.28 33.45
C LYS A 106 -1.32 4.59 33.23
N PRO A 107 -1.41 3.24 33.20
CA PRO A 107 -2.64 2.50 32.99
C PRO A 107 -3.52 2.49 34.26
N THR A 108 -3.97 3.66 34.69
CA THR A 108 -4.86 3.86 35.85
C THR A 108 -5.65 5.16 35.69
N THR A 109 -6.87 5.18 36.20
CA THR A 109 -7.77 6.34 36.18
C THR A 109 -7.26 7.55 36.94
N ASP A 110 -6.42 7.34 37.97
CA ASP A 110 -5.87 8.41 38.82
C ASP A 110 -4.61 9.05 38.22
N SER A 111 -4.10 8.48 37.13
CA SER A 111 -2.91 9.01 36.48
C SER A 111 -3.21 10.31 35.72
N LYS A 112 -2.24 11.23 35.72
CA LYS A 112 -2.31 12.48 34.96
C LYS A 112 -2.63 12.21 33.48
N ALA A 113 -3.60 12.95 32.92
CA ALA A 113 -3.83 13.00 31.48
C ALA A 113 -2.66 13.71 30.78
N VAL A 114 -2.23 13.14 29.66
CA VAL A 114 -1.17 13.67 28.80
C VAL A 114 -1.73 14.12 27.44
N GLY A 115 -3.00 13.81 27.17
CA GLY A 115 -3.71 14.26 25.98
C GLY A 115 -5.16 13.82 26.00
N LYS A 116 -5.88 14.25 24.96
CA LYS A 116 -7.29 13.90 24.70
C LYS A 116 -7.39 13.25 23.33
N LEU A 117 -8.02 12.08 23.29
CA LEU A 117 -8.33 11.36 22.05
C LEU A 117 -9.82 11.55 21.78
N TYR A 118 -10.15 12.40 20.81
CA TYR A 118 -11.54 12.68 20.45
C TYR A 118 -12.15 11.56 19.60
N LYS A 119 -13.46 11.62 19.44
CA LYS A 119 -14.22 10.71 18.57
C LYS A 119 -13.56 10.59 17.19
N ASN A 120 -13.38 9.36 16.71
CA ASN A 120 -12.73 9.03 15.45
C ASN A 120 -11.23 9.40 15.35
N ASN A 121 -10.61 9.95 16.41
CA ASN A 121 -9.16 10.10 16.41
C ASN A 121 -8.48 8.72 16.47
N VAL A 122 -7.34 8.61 15.84
CA VAL A 122 -6.61 7.35 15.69
C VAL A 122 -5.26 7.40 16.41
N GLY A 123 -4.86 6.26 16.93
CA GLY A 123 -3.52 6.06 17.48
C GLY A 123 -3.00 4.68 17.07
N THR A 124 -1.67 4.52 17.04
CA THR A 124 -1.03 3.23 16.85
C THR A 124 -0.84 2.57 18.21
N VAL A 125 -1.26 1.32 18.35
CA VAL A 125 -1.08 0.52 19.56
C VAL A 125 0.37 0.06 19.61
N ILE A 126 1.04 0.38 20.71
CA ILE A 126 2.46 0.03 20.95
C ILE A 126 2.63 -0.89 22.17
N GLY A 127 1.54 -1.31 22.79
CA GLY A 127 1.54 -2.26 23.91
C GLY A 127 0.19 -2.33 24.60
N GLU A 128 0.03 -3.34 25.44
CA GLU A 128 -1.17 -3.58 26.26
C GLU A 128 -0.74 -3.89 27.69
N LYS A 129 -1.51 -3.40 28.66
CA LYS A 129 -1.32 -3.69 30.08
C LYS A 129 -2.61 -3.51 30.87
N ASP A 130 -3.04 -4.55 31.58
CA ASP A 130 -4.13 -4.52 32.58
C ASP A 130 -5.44 -3.91 32.04
N GLY A 131 -5.83 -4.22 30.79
CA GLY A 131 -7.02 -3.66 30.13
C GLY A 131 -6.85 -2.23 29.62
N TRP A 132 -5.59 -1.77 29.48
CA TRP A 132 -5.22 -0.50 28.88
C TRP A 132 -4.34 -0.71 27.67
N TYR A 133 -4.57 0.02 26.61
CA TYR A 133 -3.67 0.07 25.45
C TYR A 133 -2.71 1.25 25.57
N LYS A 134 -1.43 0.99 25.41
CA LYS A 134 -0.44 2.03 25.21
C LYS A 134 -0.48 2.43 23.74
N ILE A 135 -0.81 3.68 23.48
CA ILE A 135 -0.95 4.21 22.11
C ILE A 135 0.00 5.36 21.87
N LYS A 136 0.37 5.53 20.60
CA LYS A 136 1.01 6.73 20.05
C LYS A 136 0.03 7.36 19.06
N SER A 137 -0.40 8.58 19.35
CA SER A 137 -1.35 9.34 18.51
C SER A 137 -0.80 10.73 18.27
N GLY A 138 -0.24 10.96 17.09
CA GLY A 138 0.52 12.17 16.79
C GLY A 138 1.72 12.35 17.75
N SER A 139 1.77 13.47 18.43
CA SER A 139 2.79 13.78 19.46
C SER A 139 2.50 13.15 20.82
N VAL A 140 1.28 12.65 21.06
CA VAL A 140 0.83 12.11 22.35
C VAL A 140 1.15 10.63 22.46
N THR A 141 1.80 10.22 23.53
CA THR A 141 2.02 8.82 23.88
C THR A 141 1.54 8.55 25.31
N GLY A 142 0.69 7.54 25.47
CA GLY A 142 0.14 7.22 26.78
C GLY A 142 -0.83 6.04 26.73
N TYR A 143 -1.62 5.87 27.77
CA TYR A 143 -2.54 4.77 27.97
C TYR A 143 -4.00 5.22 27.84
N VAL A 144 -4.77 4.43 27.10
CA VAL A 144 -6.23 4.57 26.96
C VAL A 144 -6.87 3.25 27.38
N LYS A 145 -7.97 3.30 28.10
CA LYS A 145 -8.70 2.11 28.52
C LYS A 145 -9.30 1.41 27.31
N SER A 146 -9.20 0.09 27.27
CA SER A 146 -9.57 -0.72 26.09
C SER A 146 -11.03 -0.54 25.65
N GLU A 147 -11.95 -0.28 26.57
CA GLU A 147 -13.38 -0.07 26.28
C GLU A 147 -13.68 1.17 25.41
N PHE A 148 -12.75 2.13 25.31
CA PHE A 148 -12.94 3.39 24.57
C PHE A 148 -12.34 3.36 23.16
N VAL A 149 -11.69 2.29 22.77
CA VAL A 149 -11.04 2.18 21.47
C VAL A 149 -11.36 0.85 20.78
N SER A 150 -11.42 0.87 19.47
CA SER A 150 -11.56 -0.33 18.64
C SER A 150 -10.26 -0.50 17.84
N ILE A 151 -9.63 -1.68 17.94
CA ILE A 151 -8.37 -1.98 17.27
C ILE A 151 -8.64 -2.80 16.02
N GLY A 152 -7.92 -2.52 14.93
CA GLY A 152 -7.97 -3.31 13.70
C GLY A 152 -9.31 -3.25 12.95
N ASP A 153 -10.24 -2.41 13.38
CA ASP A 153 -11.56 -2.28 12.73
C ASP A 153 -11.44 -1.43 11.46
N GLU A 154 -11.19 -2.09 10.36
CA GLU A 154 -11.00 -1.47 9.05
C GLU A 154 -12.15 -0.54 8.66
N LYS A 155 -13.41 -0.93 8.96
CA LYS A 155 -14.59 -0.11 8.63
C LYS A 155 -14.60 1.21 9.39
N LYS A 156 -14.29 1.16 10.69
CA LYS A 156 -14.21 2.37 11.52
C LYS A 156 -13.00 3.21 11.15
N LEU A 157 -11.86 2.59 10.88
CA LEU A 157 -10.62 3.26 10.47
C LEU A 157 -10.79 3.96 9.11
N LYS A 158 -11.39 3.31 8.12
CA LYS A 158 -11.74 3.95 6.83
C LYS A 158 -12.70 5.12 6.99
N LYS A 159 -13.64 5.04 7.94
CA LYS A 159 -14.57 6.14 8.23
C LYS A 159 -13.89 7.28 8.99
N ALA A 160 -12.92 6.98 9.85
CA ALA A 160 -12.17 7.96 10.64
C ALA A 160 -11.11 8.70 9.83
N GLY A 161 -10.59 8.07 8.78
CA GLY A 161 -9.57 8.62 7.92
C GLY A 161 -10.11 9.40 6.72
N ARG A 162 -9.28 10.31 6.20
CA ARG A 162 -9.45 10.95 4.90
C ARG A 162 -8.51 10.25 3.91
N ARG A 163 -9.06 9.62 2.89
CA ARG A 163 -8.27 9.02 1.82
C ARG A 163 -7.75 10.12 0.91
N VAL A 164 -6.45 10.17 0.68
CA VAL A 164 -5.78 11.23 -0.10
C VAL A 164 -4.87 10.65 -1.17
N ALA A 165 -4.74 11.40 -2.25
CA ALA A 165 -3.80 11.16 -3.33
C ALA A 165 -2.79 12.31 -3.35
N LEU A 166 -1.54 12.06 -2.94
CA LEU A 166 -0.44 13.00 -3.02
C LEU A 166 0.11 12.99 -4.44
N VAL A 167 0.21 14.16 -5.07
CA VAL A 167 0.71 14.31 -6.43
C VAL A 167 2.23 14.23 -6.47
N GLU A 168 2.77 13.29 -7.28
CA GLU A 168 4.21 13.05 -7.43
C GLU A 168 4.78 13.47 -8.79
N THR A 169 4.00 14.16 -9.60
CA THR A 169 4.42 14.66 -10.91
C THR A 169 4.29 16.17 -10.96
N GLU A 170 5.17 16.85 -11.69
CA GLU A 170 5.17 18.32 -11.84
C GLU A 170 3.77 18.87 -12.17
N THR A 171 2.98 18.13 -12.96
CA THR A 171 1.64 18.53 -13.35
C THR A 171 0.75 17.32 -13.56
N LEU A 172 -0.20 17.10 -12.67
CA LEU A 172 -1.21 16.06 -12.75
C LEU A 172 -2.45 16.56 -13.50
N LYS A 173 -2.91 15.78 -14.48
CA LYS A 173 -4.15 16.06 -15.21
C LYS A 173 -5.34 15.42 -14.50
N VAL A 174 -6.26 16.23 -14.02
CA VAL A 174 -7.57 15.78 -13.52
C VAL A 174 -8.55 15.75 -14.69
N ARG A 175 -9.22 14.60 -14.89
CA ARG A 175 -10.04 14.35 -16.07
C ARG A 175 -11.52 14.09 -15.71
N LYS A 176 -12.41 14.33 -16.65
CA LYS A 176 -13.86 14.06 -16.48
C LYS A 176 -14.18 12.56 -16.35
N GLY A 177 -13.31 11.68 -16.82
CA GLY A 177 -13.51 10.22 -16.80
C GLY A 177 -12.22 9.47 -16.59
N ALA A 178 -12.31 8.20 -16.16
CA ALA A 178 -11.20 7.29 -15.93
C ALA A 178 -10.60 6.80 -17.27
N SER A 179 -9.98 7.70 -18.02
CA SER A 179 -9.35 7.40 -19.30
C SER A 179 -8.39 8.52 -19.71
N GLN A 180 -7.28 8.16 -20.34
CA GLN A 180 -6.31 9.12 -20.89
C GLN A 180 -6.88 9.97 -22.03
N LYS A 181 -7.96 9.52 -22.68
CA LYS A 181 -8.66 10.24 -23.73
C LYS A 181 -9.75 11.20 -23.21
N ALA A 182 -10.10 11.11 -21.92
CA ALA A 182 -11.09 11.96 -21.31
C ALA A 182 -10.61 13.41 -21.24
N GLU A 183 -11.54 14.35 -21.36
CA GLU A 183 -11.29 15.79 -21.27
C GLU A 183 -10.65 16.15 -19.92
N VAL A 184 -9.66 17.03 -19.95
CA VAL A 184 -9.00 17.56 -18.74
C VAL A 184 -9.85 18.67 -18.14
N ILE A 185 -10.13 18.57 -16.85
CA ILE A 185 -10.89 19.55 -16.08
C ILE A 185 -9.93 20.65 -15.57
N THR A 186 -8.85 20.19 -14.90
CA THR A 186 -7.86 21.07 -14.27
C THR A 186 -6.50 20.38 -14.18
N LEU A 187 -5.49 21.15 -13.83
CA LEU A 187 -4.12 20.71 -13.61
C LEU A 187 -3.78 20.93 -12.14
N VAL A 188 -3.13 19.95 -11.53
CA VAL A 188 -2.71 20.01 -10.11
C VAL A 188 -1.20 19.88 -10.05
N PRO A 189 -0.50 20.77 -9.33
CA PRO A 189 0.94 20.74 -9.21
C PRO A 189 1.43 19.62 -8.28
N GLU A 190 2.72 19.31 -8.37
CA GLU A 190 3.41 18.37 -7.49
C GLU A 190 3.31 18.81 -6.03
N GLY A 191 3.15 17.86 -5.14
CA GLY A 191 3.08 18.08 -3.69
C GLY A 191 1.69 18.43 -3.16
N ASP A 192 0.71 18.67 -4.03
CA ASP A 192 -0.67 18.87 -3.59
C ASP A 192 -1.32 17.54 -3.22
N ASP A 193 -2.21 17.58 -2.23
CA ASP A 193 -3.03 16.44 -1.82
C ASP A 193 -4.48 16.58 -2.27
N LEU A 194 -4.99 15.55 -2.91
CA LEU A 194 -6.36 15.49 -3.39
C LEU A 194 -7.17 14.51 -2.54
N THR A 195 -8.38 14.92 -2.12
CA THR A 195 -9.30 14.00 -1.43
C THR A 195 -9.82 12.96 -2.41
N VAL A 196 -9.54 11.69 -2.13
CA VAL A 196 -10.02 10.54 -2.89
C VAL A 196 -11.46 10.21 -2.48
N LEU A 197 -12.33 10.08 -3.46
CA LEU A 197 -13.75 9.75 -3.27
C LEU A 197 -14.06 8.29 -3.59
N ASP A 198 -13.29 7.69 -4.52
CA ASP A 198 -13.51 6.32 -4.99
C ASP A 198 -12.27 5.79 -5.71
N GLU A 199 -11.94 4.52 -5.48
CA GLU A 199 -10.82 3.79 -6.10
C GLU A 199 -11.31 2.54 -6.86
N SER A 200 -12.60 2.47 -7.21
CA SER A 200 -13.22 1.30 -7.86
C SER A 200 -12.80 1.10 -9.31
N LYS A 201 -12.13 2.07 -9.93
CA LYS A 201 -11.66 2.01 -11.33
C LYS A 201 -10.17 1.68 -11.35
N ASP A 202 -9.84 0.53 -11.90
CA ASP A 202 -8.46 0.08 -12.03
C ASP A 202 -7.56 1.13 -12.70
N GLY A 203 -6.43 1.45 -12.07
CA GLY A 203 -5.49 2.48 -12.49
C GLY A 203 -5.99 3.94 -12.37
N TRP A 204 -7.16 4.18 -11.76
CA TRP A 204 -7.75 5.51 -11.62
C TRP A 204 -8.36 5.74 -10.24
N ALA A 205 -8.09 6.90 -9.67
CA ALA A 205 -8.75 7.38 -8.47
C ALA A 205 -9.70 8.54 -8.81
N LYS A 206 -10.92 8.49 -8.26
CA LYS A 206 -11.86 9.62 -8.33
C LYS A 206 -11.55 10.58 -7.20
N VAL A 207 -11.32 11.83 -7.54
CA VAL A 207 -10.88 12.86 -6.60
C VAL A 207 -11.81 14.07 -6.60
N SER A 208 -11.74 14.84 -5.51
CA SER A 208 -12.39 16.15 -5.40
C SER A 208 -11.39 17.25 -5.66
N VAL A 209 -11.74 18.18 -6.53
CA VAL A 209 -10.99 19.41 -6.85
C VAL A 209 -11.94 20.61 -6.73
N ASP A 210 -11.43 21.83 -6.78
CA ASP A 210 -12.23 23.05 -6.64
C ASP A 210 -13.28 23.17 -7.75
N GLU A 211 -12.98 22.69 -8.96
CA GLU A 211 -13.88 22.67 -10.11
C GLU A 211 -14.92 21.53 -10.06
N GLY A 212 -14.86 20.68 -9.03
CA GLY A 212 -15.80 19.59 -8.83
C GLY A 212 -15.15 18.23 -8.59
N LYS A 213 -15.58 17.21 -9.35
CA LYS A 213 -15.07 15.84 -9.21
C LYS A 213 -14.45 15.39 -10.52
N GLY A 214 -13.28 14.74 -10.44
CA GLY A 214 -12.59 14.20 -11.60
C GLY A 214 -11.89 12.90 -11.30
N TYR A 215 -11.11 12.44 -12.27
CA TYR A 215 -10.30 11.22 -12.17
C TYR A 215 -8.85 11.53 -12.44
N VAL A 216 -7.97 10.91 -11.66
CA VAL A 216 -6.51 10.94 -11.82
C VAL A 216 -5.97 9.54 -12.01
N SER A 217 -4.90 9.37 -12.78
CA SER A 217 -4.22 8.07 -12.86
C SER A 217 -3.44 7.83 -11.58
N THR A 218 -3.55 6.60 -11.05
CA THR A 218 -2.81 6.18 -9.86
C THR A 218 -1.31 6.04 -10.09
N ASP A 219 -0.85 6.04 -11.34
CA ASP A 219 0.58 6.00 -11.69
C ASP A 219 1.35 7.27 -11.28
N TYR A 220 0.64 8.36 -11.02
CA TYR A 220 1.23 9.69 -10.75
C TYR A 220 0.92 10.23 -9.36
N VAL A 221 0.34 9.39 -8.50
CA VAL A 221 -0.02 9.78 -7.13
C VAL A 221 0.29 8.67 -6.14
N THR A 222 0.68 9.06 -4.93
CA THR A 222 0.73 8.12 -3.80
C THR A 222 -0.56 8.20 -3.00
N LEU A 223 -1.25 7.05 -2.93
CA LEU A 223 -2.50 6.92 -2.17
C LEU A 223 -2.20 6.61 -0.69
N SER A 224 -2.70 7.46 0.20
CA SER A 224 -2.54 7.29 1.65
C SER A 224 -3.83 7.60 2.40
N THR A 225 -3.87 7.26 3.69
CA THR A 225 -4.98 7.62 4.58
C THR A 225 -4.48 8.53 5.68
N GLU A 226 -5.00 9.73 5.73
CA GLU A 226 -4.72 10.68 6.80
C GLU A 226 -5.72 10.52 7.93
N TYR A 227 -5.23 10.55 9.16
CA TYR A 227 -6.02 10.45 10.37
C TYR A 227 -5.88 11.70 11.22
N THR A 228 -6.90 11.97 12.01
CA THR A 228 -6.80 12.93 13.11
C THR A 228 -6.25 12.23 14.35
N TYR A 229 -5.43 12.96 15.10
CA TYR A 229 -4.69 12.43 16.24
C TYR A 229 -5.08 13.15 17.53
N ALA A 230 -4.62 12.59 18.66
CA ALA A 230 -4.84 13.16 19.98
C ALA A 230 -4.23 14.57 20.12
N GLU A 231 -4.91 15.42 20.85
CA GLU A 231 -4.38 16.70 21.29
C GLU A 231 -3.64 16.55 22.61
N SER A 232 -2.52 17.25 22.75
CA SER A 232 -1.76 17.29 24.01
C SER A 232 -2.51 18.09 25.08
N ALA A 233 -2.45 17.62 26.36
CA ALA A 233 -3.08 18.28 27.50
C ALA A 233 -2.23 19.42 28.06
#